data_be1e7ce2640c79207b9fcf6adccccc99
#
_entry.id   be1e7ce2640c79207b9fcf6adccccc99
#
_cell.length_a   1.000
_cell.length_b   1.000
_cell.length_c   1.000
_cell.angle_alpha   90.00
_cell.angle_beta   90.00
_cell.angle_gamma   90.00
#
_symmetry.space_group_name_H-M   'P 1'
#
loop_
_entity.id
_entity.type
_entity.pdbx_description
1 polymer ?
#
loop_
_entity_poly.entity_id
_entity_poly.type
_entity_poly.pdbx_seq_one_letter_code
_entity_poly.pdbx_strand_id
1 'polypeptide(L)'
;MDYRRLGRTDVQVSEIGFGGAPAGLRNYLGAWEPESDDAAERIVQTVRRAIARGINYFDTAPGYGGGRGEELLGLGLRGQREKVIIATKVTGDDADAVRRSVERSLTLLGTDTIDLLQYHGGWYSAEDVDKILRPGGALAGMQAARDEGLVRHLGFTAEGPNGFASQLLATGAFDVLQICHNVIFQHPYDPSRHAGIIYDAAAQDMGVVAMRPMTSGTFQRWLGMVAPQVQEAVDWHRATLAFVLSNPLLSVAIAGMRTPEEVDANIAAAEDRLMRVDLDLLHTRYV
;
A
#
# COMPACT_ATOMS: atom_id res chain seq x y z
N MET A 1 -9.84 -1.45 16.11
CA MET A 1 -9.25 -0.88 14.88
C MET A 1 -9.13 0.63 15.05
N ASP A 2 -7.93 1.19 14.92
CA ASP A 2 -7.71 2.64 14.95
C ASP A 2 -7.76 3.21 13.54
N TYR A 3 -8.07 4.50 13.48
CA TYR A 3 -8.07 5.27 12.24
C TYR A 3 -7.04 6.39 12.34
N ARG A 4 -6.36 6.66 11.22
CA ARG A 4 -5.36 7.71 11.12
C ARG A 4 -5.68 8.61 9.93
N ARG A 5 -5.28 9.87 10.00
CA ARG A 5 -5.43 10.80 8.88
C ARG A 5 -4.44 10.43 7.75
N LEU A 6 -4.92 10.39 6.53
CA LEU A 6 -4.09 10.16 5.34
C LEU A 6 -3.48 11.49 4.84
N GLY A 7 -2.62 12.08 5.66
CA GLY A 7 -1.98 13.36 5.37
C GLY A 7 -3.00 14.45 4.99
N ARG A 8 -2.59 15.36 4.11
CA ARG A 8 -3.40 16.51 3.65
C ARG A 8 -4.66 16.16 2.87
N THR A 9 -4.93 14.87 2.61
CA THR A 9 -6.21 14.45 2.03
C THR A 9 -7.35 14.59 3.03
N ASP A 10 -7.05 14.70 4.32
CA ASP A 10 -7.98 14.71 5.47
C ASP A 10 -8.88 13.46 5.59
N VAL A 11 -8.66 12.45 4.74
CA VAL A 11 -9.39 11.19 4.79
C VAL A 11 -8.95 10.37 6.00
N GLN A 12 -9.91 9.83 6.75
CA GLN A 12 -9.65 8.89 7.85
C GLN A 12 -9.56 7.46 7.32
N VAL A 13 -8.42 6.83 7.49
CA VAL A 13 -8.14 5.47 7.03
C VAL A 13 -7.82 4.55 8.19
N SER A 14 -8.25 3.29 8.10
CA SER A 14 -7.87 2.25 9.07
C SER A 14 -6.35 2.04 9.04
N GLU A 15 -5.72 1.88 10.20
CA GLU A 15 -4.25 1.67 10.28
C GLU A 15 -3.77 0.38 9.57
N ILE A 16 -4.68 -0.57 9.33
CA ILE A 16 -4.48 -1.71 8.43
C ILE A 16 -5.30 -1.49 7.16
N GLY A 17 -4.65 -1.62 6.02
CA GLY A 17 -5.27 -1.63 4.71
C GLY A 17 -5.28 -3.03 4.09
N PHE A 18 -6.25 -3.29 3.22
CA PHE A 18 -6.33 -4.50 2.41
C PHE A 18 -5.34 -4.39 1.24
N GLY A 19 -4.30 -5.23 1.23
CA GLY A 19 -3.34 -5.34 0.13
C GLY A 19 -3.79 -6.36 -0.91
N GLY A 20 -4.22 -5.90 -2.09
CA GLY A 20 -4.82 -6.73 -3.14
C GLY A 20 -3.82 -7.52 -4.01
N ALA A 21 -2.51 -7.31 -3.88
CA ALA A 21 -1.53 -8.03 -4.69
C ALA A 21 -1.65 -9.57 -4.60
N PRO A 22 -1.83 -10.19 -3.41
CA PRO A 22 -2.03 -11.63 -3.31
C PRO A 22 -3.32 -12.13 -3.94
N ALA A 23 -4.34 -11.30 -4.05
CA ALA A 23 -5.60 -11.67 -4.67
C ALA A 23 -5.48 -11.83 -6.20
N GLY A 24 -4.76 -10.92 -6.86
CA GLY A 24 -4.63 -10.91 -8.32
C GLY A 24 -3.43 -11.68 -8.87
N LEU A 25 -2.37 -11.90 -8.08
CA LEU A 25 -1.13 -12.50 -8.57
C LEU A 25 -1.09 -14.01 -8.34
N ARG A 26 -0.92 -14.78 -9.42
CA ARG A 26 -0.76 -16.23 -9.37
C ARG A 26 0.47 -16.63 -8.55
N ASN A 27 0.30 -17.55 -7.62
CA ASN A 27 1.37 -18.11 -6.78
C ASN A 27 2.21 -17.07 -5.99
N TYR A 28 1.71 -15.86 -5.83
CA TYR A 28 2.34 -14.86 -4.97
C TYR A 28 2.02 -15.18 -3.50
N LEU A 29 3.04 -15.34 -2.67
CA LEU A 29 2.95 -15.76 -1.26
C LEU A 29 2.32 -17.16 -1.04
N GLY A 30 2.51 -18.08 -1.97
CA GLY A 30 2.02 -19.45 -1.89
C GLY A 30 1.13 -19.83 -3.06
N ALA A 31 0.69 -21.10 -3.11
CA ALA A 31 -0.15 -21.60 -4.19
C ALA A 31 -1.48 -20.83 -4.27
N TRP A 32 -1.75 -20.26 -5.43
CA TRP A 32 -2.94 -19.43 -5.68
C TRP A 32 -3.24 -19.32 -7.17
N GLU A 33 -4.50 -19.57 -7.55
CA GLU A 33 -5.00 -19.43 -8.92
C GLU A 33 -6.14 -18.40 -8.95
N PRO A 34 -5.83 -17.13 -9.30
CA PRO A 34 -6.81 -16.04 -9.24
C PRO A 34 -7.95 -16.17 -10.24
N GLU A 35 -7.79 -17.00 -11.30
CA GLU A 35 -8.81 -17.21 -12.33
C GLU A 35 -9.84 -18.27 -11.93
N SER A 36 -9.64 -19.00 -10.82
CA SER A 36 -10.60 -20.00 -10.36
C SER A 36 -11.87 -19.35 -9.77
N ASP A 37 -13.01 -20.04 -9.87
CA ASP A 37 -14.27 -19.63 -9.26
C ASP A 37 -14.13 -19.56 -7.72
N ASP A 38 -13.42 -20.50 -7.11
CA ASP A 38 -13.11 -20.50 -5.67
C ASP A 38 -12.36 -19.26 -5.24
N ALA A 39 -11.43 -18.75 -6.08
CA ALA A 39 -10.69 -17.55 -5.76
C ALA A 39 -11.63 -16.33 -5.73
N ALA A 40 -12.53 -16.22 -6.68
CA ALA A 40 -13.49 -15.12 -6.74
C ALA A 40 -14.39 -15.10 -5.50
N GLU A 41 -14.97 -16.25 -5.15
CA GLU A 41 -15.83 -16.35 -3.96
C GLU A 41 -15.05 -16.03 -2.68
N ARG A 42 -13.86 -16.58 -2.53
CA ARG A 42 -13.01 -16.38 -1.36
C ARG A 42 -12.60 -14.89 -1.20
N ILE A 43 -12.18 -14.22 -2.27
CA ILE A 43 -11.81 -12.80 -2.21
C ILE A 43 -13.03 -11.93 -1.89
N VAL A 44 -14.20 -12.22 -2.47
CA VAL A 44 -15.44 -11.51 -2.12
C VAL A 44 -15.76 -11.64 -0.63
N GLN A 45 -15.68 -12.85 -0.07
CA GLN A 45 -15.89 -13.08 1.36
C GLN A 45 -14.84 -12.32 2.21
N THR A 46 -13.57 -12.34 1.79
CA THR A 46 -12.46 -11.66 2.49
C THR A 46 -12.64 -10.15 2.49
N VAL A 47 -12.98 -9.54 1.36
CA VAL A 47 -13.23 -8.10 1.25
C VAL A 47 -14.41 -7.70 2.13
N ARG A 48 -15.51 -8.46 2.10
CA ARG A 48 -16.68 -8.20 2.96
C ARG A 48 -16.33 -8.35 4.43
N ARG A 49 -15.52 -9.35 4.79
CA ARG A 49 -15.03 -9.51 6.17
C ARG A 49 -14.17 -8.33 6.59
N ALA A 50 -13.28 -7.86 5.73
CA ALA A 50 -12.42 -6.70 5.99
C ALA A 50 -13.27 -5.44 6.30
N ILE A 51 -14.28 -5.15 5.47
CA ILE A 51 -15.21 -4.03 5.70
C ILE A 51 -15.98 -4.21 7.01
N ALA A 52 -16.51 -5.39 7.27
CA ALA A 52 -17.26 -5.68 8.50
C ALA A 52 -16.41 -5.54 9.77
N ARG A 53 -15.08 -5.72 9.65
CA ARG A 53 -14.12 -5.55 10.74
C ARG A 53 -13.52 -4.14 10.82
N GLY A 54 -13.97 -3.20 9.97
CA GLY A 54 -13.58 -1.79 10.01
C GLY A 54 -12.39 -1.42 9.14
N ILE A 55 -11.88 -2.32 8.29
CA ILE A 55 -10.91 -1.92 7.26
C ILE A 55 -11.64 -1.11 6.20
N ASN A 56 -11.14 0.10 5.94
CA ASN A 56 -11.72 0.98 4.92
C ASN A 56 -10.74 1.37 3.80
N TYR A 57 -9.46 1.01 3.87
CA TYR A 57 -8.46 1.27 2.83
C TYR A 57 -8.16 0.00 2.04
N PHE A 58 -8.39 0.03 0.71
CA PHE A 58 -8.24 -1.10 -0.20
C PHE A 58 -7.29 -0.75 -1.33
N ASP A 59 -6.13 -1.43 -1.38
CA ASP A 59 -5.07 -1.21 -2.37
C ASP A 59 -5.05 -2.32 -3.43
N THR A 60 -4.99 -1.94 -4.69
CA THR A 60 -4.83 -2.85 -5.84
C THR A 60 -3.97 -2.20 -6.93
N ALA A 61 -3.87 -2.84 -8.10
CA ALA A 61 -3.20 -2.30 -9.28
C ALA A 61 -3.59 -3.04 -10.57
N PRO A 62 -3.56 -2.37 -11.74
CA PRO A 62 -3.74 -3.01 -13.05
C PRO A 62 -2.75 -4.13 -13.32
N GLY A 63 -1.53 -4.03 -12.78
CA GLY A 63 -0.49 -5.07 -12.91
C GLY A 63 -0.75 -6.35 -12.10
N TYR A 64 -1.70 -6.34 -11.18
CA TYR A 64 -1.99 -7.52 -10.38
C TYR A 64 -2.89 -8.50 -11.14
N GLY A 65 -2.26 -9.45 -11.86
CA GLY A 65 -2.93 -10.42 -12.73
C GLY A 65 -3.55 -9.80 -13.98
N GLY A 66 -2.95 -8.72 -14.53
CA GLY A 66 -3.48 -8.07 -15.73
C GLY A 66 -4.85 -7.42 -15.57
N GLY A 67 -5.19 -7.00 -14.33
CA GLY A 67 -6.48 -6.41 -13.96
C GLY A 67 -7.37 -7.34 -13.13
N ARG A 68 -7.01 -8.63 -13.01
CA ARG A 68 -7.81 -9.59 -12.20
C ARG A 68 -7.92 -9.16 -10.74
N GLY A 69 -6.85 -8.55 -10.17
CA GLY A 69 -6.90 -8.01 -8.81
C GLY A 69 -7.93 -6.90 -8.65
N GLU A 70 -8.07 -6.01 -9.63
CA GLU A 70 -9.07 -4.94 -9.62
C GLU A 70 -10.49 -5.51 -9.77
N GLU A 71 -10.69 -6.47 -10.68
CA GLU A 71 -11.96 -7.14 -10.89
C GLU A 71 -12.45 -7.86 -9.62
N LEU A 72 -11.59 -8.68 -9.00
CA LEU A 72 -11.91 -9.40 -7.76
C LEU A 72 -12.25 -8.45 -6.61
N LEU A 73 -11.49 -7.36 -6.48
CA LEU A 73 -11.76 -6.33 -5.49
C LEU A 73 -13.11 -5.66 -5.79
N GLY A 74 -13.38 -5.26 -7.03
CA GLY A 74 -14.64 -4.65 -7.45
C GLY A 74 -15.85 -5.53 -7.13
N LEU A 75 -15.75 -6.86 -7.35
CA LEU A 75 -16.80 -7.82 -6.97
C LEU A 75 -17.08 -7.80 -5.46
N GLY A 76 -16.05 -7.76 -4.63
CA GLY A 76 -16.17 -7.70 -3.17
C GLY A 76 -16.76 -6.39 -2.66
N LEU A 77 -16.46 -5.29 -3.33
CA LEU A 77 -16.88 -3.94 -2.96
C LEU A 77 -18.30 -3.56 -3.43
N ARG A 78 -18.98 -4.39 -4.21
CA ARG A 78 -20.35 -4.12 -4.68
C ARG A 78 -21.28 -3.75 -3.53
N GLY A 79 -21.92 -2.57 -3.62
CA GLY A 79 -22.82 -2.04 -2.59
C GLY A 79 -22.13 -1.51 -1.33
N GLN A 80 -20.80 -1.36 -1.34
CA GLN A 80 -20.03 -0.88 -0.20
C GLN A 80 -19.20 0.39 -0.51
N ARG A 81 -19.33 0.96 -1.71
CA ARG A 81 -18.47 2.05 -2.22
C ARG A 81 -18.27 3.20 -1.23
N GLU A 82 -19.34 3.64 -0.58
CA GLU A 82 -19.34 4.77 0.34
C GLU A 82 -18.60 4.52 1.67
N LYS A 83 -18.25 3.25 1.94
CA LYS A 83 -17.58 2.85 3.18
C LYS A 83 -16.09 2.67 3.02
N VAL A 84 -15.57 2.82 1.79
CA VAL A 84 -14.20 2.41 1.46
C VAL A 84 -13.45 3.48 0.69
N ILE A 85 -12.15 3.46 0.84
CA ILE A 85 -11.17 4.21 0.07
C ILE A 85 -10.50 3.24 -0.88
N ILE A 86 -10.66 3.44 -2.17
CA ILE A 86 -10.07 2.62 -3.22
C ILE A 86 -8.78 3.28 -3.70
N ALA A 87 -7.66 2.60 -3.49
CA ALA A 87 -6.36 2.97 -4.03
C ALA A 87 -5.98 2.00 -5.15
N THR A 88 -5.73 2.52 -6.34
CA THR A 88 -5.15 1.75 -7.44
C THR A 88 -3.97 2.50 -8.05
N LYS A 89 -3.39 1.93 -9.10
CA LYS A 89 -2.14 2.43 -9.64
C LYS A 89 -2.22 2.60 -11.15
N VAL A 90 -1.27 3.34 -11.69
CA VAL A 90 -1.11 3.52 -13.13
C VAL A 90 0.35 3.40 -13.50
N THR A 91 0.60 2.81 -14.66
CA THR A 91 1.88 2.84 -15.35
C THR A 91 1.63 3.43 -16.73
N GLY A 92 2.50 4.30 -17.19
CA GLY A 92 2.36 4.92 -18.50
C GLY A 92 3.35 6.07 -18.65
N ASP A 93 3.77 6.32 -19.87
CA ASP A 93 4.80 7.31 -20.18
C ASP A 93 4.20 8.66 -20.60
N ASP A 94 2.88 8.70 -20.83
CA ASP A 94 2.16 9.89 -21.29
C ASP A 94 0.71 9.95 -20.73
N ALA A 95 0.09 11.11 -20.92
CA ALA A 95 -1.25 11.40 -20.42
C ALA A 95 -2.33 10.48 -21.02
N ASP A 96 -2.21 10.11 -22.30
CA ASP A 96 -3.20 9.24 -22.94
C ASP A 96 -3.15 7.80 -22.41
N ALA A 97 -1.95 7.28 -22.14
CA ALA A 97 -1.76 5.97 -21.52
C ALA A 97 -2.34 5.95 -20.11
N VAL A 98 -2.12 7.01 -19.33
CA VAL A 98 -2.75 7.18 -18.00
C VAL A 98 -4.27 7.19 -18.12
N ARG A 99 -4.84 7.96 -19.05
CA ARG A 99 -6.28 8.04 -19.26
C ARG A 99 -6.89 6.67 -19.54
N ARG A 100 -6.34 5.92 -20.47
CA ARG A 100 -6.81 4.57 -20.81
C ARG A 100 -6.73 3.62 -19.61
N SER A 101 -5.66 3.71 -18.81
CA SER A 101 -5.50 2.89 -17.61
C SER A 101 -6.55 3.23 -16.55
N VAL A 102 -6.84 4.50 -16.31
CA VAL A 102 -7.87 4.94 -15.36
C VAL A 102 -9.26 4.45 -15.77
N GLU A 103 -9.64 4.62 -17.04
CA GLU A 103 -10.93 4.15 -17.56
C GLU A 103 -11.12 2.65 -17.42
N ARG A 104 -10.05 1.89 -17.69
CA ARG A 104 -10.04 0.44 -17.49
C ARG A 104 -10.19 0.08 -16.01
N SER A 105 -9.45 0.72 -15.11
CA SER A 105 -9.53 0.48 -13.66
C SER A 105 -10.92 0.78 -13.11
N LEU A 106 -11.54 1.90 -13.52
CA LEU A 106 -12.93 2.24 -13.16
C LEU A 106 -13.90 1.14 -13.57
N THR A 107 -13.75 0.63 -14.81
CA THR A 107 -14.57 -0.47 -15.33
C THR A 107 -14.41 -1.76 -14.50
N LEU A 108 -13.17 -2.19 -14.23
CA LEU A 108 -12.88 -3.42 -13.50
C LEU A 108 -13.30 -3.33 -12.03
N LEU A 109 -13.08 -2.18 -11.40
CA LEU A 109 -13.50 -1.92 -10.02
C LEU A 109 -15.01 -1.71 -9.89
N GLY A 110 -15.72 -1.42 -10.99
CA GLY A 110 -17.16 -1.16 -10.99
C GLY A 110 -17.54 0.10 -10.22
N THR A 111 -16.76 1.18 -10.40
CA THR A 111 -16.94 2.47 -9.72
C THR A 111 -16.73 3.62 -10.70
N ASP A 112 -17.34 4.77 -10.42
CA ASP A 112 -17.19 6.00 -11.23
C ASP A 112 -16.03 6.87 -10.74
N THR A 113 -15.46 6.57 -9.57
CA THR A 113 -14.37 7.38 -8.98
C THR A 113 -13.38 6.51 -8.21
N ILE A 114 -12.09 6.77 -8.41
CA ILE A 114 -10.96 6.22 -7.64
C ILE A 114 -10.60 7.25 -6.56
N ASP A 115 -10.45 6.83 -5.29
CA ASP A 115 -10.09 7.76 -4.22
C ASP A 115 -8.61 8.15 -4.28
N LEU A 116 -7.71 7.20 -4.60
CA LEU A 116 -6.28 7.45 -4.73
C LEU A 116 -5.71 6.75 -5.97
N LEU A 117 -5.19 7.53 -6.90
CA LEU A 117 -4.44 7.03 -8.05
C LEU A 117 -2.94 7.22 -7.81
N GLN A 118 -2.17 6.15 -7.85
CA GLN A 118 -0.73 6.18 -7.60
C GLN A 118 0.05 5.87 -8.88
N TYR A 119 1.11 6.62 -9.17
CA TYR A 119 2.08 6.18 -10.15
C TYR A 119 2.80 4.94 -9.63
N HIS A 120 2.71 3.83 -10.36
CA HIS A 120 3.22 2.52 -9.94
C HIS A 120 4.72 2.42 -10.24
N GLY A 121 5.54 2.98 -9.39
CA GLY A 121 6.99 2.93 -9.50
C GLY A 121 7.64 1.98 -8.49
N GLY A 122 8.94 1.88 -8.59
CA GLY A 122 9.78 1.08 -7.69
C GLY A 122 11.07 1.81 -7.39
N TRP A 123 12.17 1.40 -8.02
CA TRP A 123 13.45 2.13 -8.03
C TRP A 123 13.47 3.05 -9.24
N TYR A 124 13.27 4.34 -9.00
CA TYR A 124 13.23 5.33 -10.07
C TYR A 124 14.60 5.61 -10.65
N SER A 125 14.65 5.82 -11.96
CA SER A 125 15.78 6.37 -12.72
C SER A 125 15.49 7.81 -13.16
N ALA A 126 16.48 8.49 -13.72
CA ALA A 126 16.28 9.81 -14.33
C ALA A 126 15.26 9.76 -15.49
N GLU A 127 15.26 8.67 -16.26
CA GLU A 127 14.33 8.46 -17.37
C GLU A 127 12.89 8.31 -16.85
N ASP A 128 12.68 7.59 -15.76
CA ASP A 128 11.34 7.44 -15.15
C ASP A 128 10.82 8.79 -14.65
N VAL A 129 11.66 9.58 -13.99
CA VAL A 129 11.29 10.93 -13.54
C VAL A 129 10.93 11.82 -14.71
N ASP A 130 11.71 11.78 -15.80
CA ASP A 130 11.41 12.55 -17.03
C ASP A 130 10.04 12.15 -17.62
N LYS A 131 9.79 10.85 -17.79
CA LYS A 131 8.49 10.33 -18.29
C LYS A 131 7.30 10.79 -17.44
N ILE A 132 7.50 10.88 -16.13
CA ILE A 132 6.45 11.32 -15.21
C ILE A 132 6.25 12.84 -15.29
N LEU A 133 7.33 13.63 -15.26
CA LEU A 133 7.29 15.08 -15.03
C LEU A 133 7.31 15.94 -16.30
N ARG A 134 7.72 15.39 -17.46
CA ARG A 134 7.74 16.17 -18.72
C ARG A 134 6.33 16.66 -19.09
N PRO A 135 6.20 17.73 -19.88
CA PRO A 135 4.92 18.18 -20.43
C PRO A 135 4.19 17.05 -21.16
N GLY A 136 2.93 16.78 -20.81
CA GLY A 136 2.15 15.67 -21.36
C GLY A 136 2.56 14.28 -20.85
N GLY A 137 3.45 14.21 -19.85
CA GLY A 137 3.85 12.97 -19.19
C GLY A 137 2.78 12.40 -18.25
N ALA A 138 3.16 11.38 -17.51
CA ALA A 138 2.21 10.65 -16.67
C ALA A 138 1.52 11.54 -15.62
N LEU A 139 2.25 12.45 -14.96
CA LEU A 139 1.67 13.36 -13.98
C LEU A 139 0.59 14.26 -14.57
N ALA A 140 0.79 14.76 -15.80
CA ALA A 140 -0.22 15.56 -16.49
C ALA A 140 -1.52 14.77 -16.70
N GLY A 141 -1.41 13.49 -17.09
CA GLY A 141 -2.57 12.60 -17.23
C GLY A 141 -3.27 12.32 -15.90
N MET A 142 -2.52 12.11 -14.82
CA MET A 142 -3.07 11.92 -13.48
C MET A 142 -3.80 13.18 -13.00
N GLN A 143 -3.24 14.37 -13.23
CA GLN A 143 -3.88 15.64 -12.90
C GLN A 143 -5.16 15.86 -13.71
N ALA A 144 -5.14 15.58 -15.01
CA ALA A 144 -6.33 15.66 -15.86
C ALA A 144 -7.45 14.73 -15.35
N ALA A 145 -7.13 13.48 -14.99
CA ALA A 145 -8.10 12.55 -14.43
C ALA A 145 -8.68 13.06 -13.09
N ARG A 146 -7.89 13.74 -12.28
CA ARG A 146 -8.36 14.40 -11.05
C ARG A 146 -9.27 15.59 -11.35
N ASP A 147 -8.88 16.45 -12.26
CA ASP A 147 -9.65 17.64 -12.63
C ASP A 147 -11.01 17.28 -13.27
N GLU A 148 -11.09 16.12 -13.93
CA GLU A 148 -12.34 15.55 -14.46
C GLU A 148 -13.18 14.82 -13.38
N GLY A 149 -12.68 14.67 -12.17
CA GLY A 149 -13.39 14.01 -11.06
C GLY A 149 -13.36 12.47 -11.11
N LEU A 150 -12.58 11.86 -12.01
CA LEU A 150 -12.39 10.41 -12.07
C LEU A 150 -11.51 9.89 -10.93
N VAL A 151 -10.66 10.76 -10.39
CA VAL A 151 -9.73 10.47 -9.31
C VAL A 151 -9.80 11.62 -8.30
N ARG A 152 -9.70 11.32 -6.99
CA ARG A 152 -9.73 12.34 -5.94
C ARG A 152 -8.34 12.82 -5.55
N HIS A 153 -7.42 11.89 -5.28
CA HIS A 153 -6.07 12.15 -4.78
C HIS A 153 -5.01 11.47 -5.62
N LEU A 154 -3.81 12.04 -5.64
CA LEU A 154 -2.69 11.51 -6.38
C LEU A 154 -1.60 11.01 -5.45
N GLY A 155 -0.94 9.91 -5.82
CA GLY A 155 0.17 9.35 -5.08
C GLY A 155 1.22 8.74 -5.99
N PHE A 156 2.29 8.25 -5.40
CA PHE A 156 3.26 7.41 -6.08
C PHE A 156 3.79 6.31 -5.14
N THR A 157 4.28 5.22 -5.73
CA THR A 157 4.87 4.11 -4.98
C THR A 157 6.38 4.10 -5.15
N ALA A 158 7.14 3.73 -4.10
CA ALA A 158 8.58 3.56 -4.17
C ALA A 158 9.03 2.32 -3.37
N GLU A 159 10.03 1.58 -3.89
CA GLU A 159 10.62 0.43 -3.19
C GLU A 159 11.58 0.88 -2.08
N GLY A 160 12.20 2.03 -2.27
CA GLY A 160 13.11 2.63 -1.31
C GLY A 160 13.41 4.09 -1.66
N PRO A 161 14.02 4.82 -0.72
CA PRO A 161 14.43 6.19 -0.97
C PRO A 161 15.62 6.20 -1.93
N ASN A 162 15.48 6.97 -3.00
CA ASN A 162 16.59 7.38 -3.83
C ASN A 162 16.35 8.85 -4.24
N GLY A 163 17.39 9.51 -4.73
CA GLY A 163 17.29 10.92 -5.12
C GLY A 163 16.21 11.21 -6.16
N PHE A 164 15.81 10.21 -6.94
CA PHE A 164 14.76 10.34 -7.96
C PHE A 164 13.35 10.29 -7.33
N ALA A 165 13.11 9.41 -6.36
CA ALA A 165 11.85 9.42 -5.59
C ALA A 165 11.68 10.75 -4.84
N SER A 166 12.77 11.32 -4.31
CA SER A 166 12.76 12.64 -3.68
C SER A 166 12.42 13.77 -4.65
N GLN A 167 12.79 13.66 -5.94
CA GLN A 167 12.38 14.63 -6.96
C GLN A 167 10.86 14.62 -7.19
N LEU A 168 10.22 13.43 -7.21
CA LEU A 168 8.76 13.33 -7.31
C LEU A 168 8.09 13.98 -6.09
N LEU A 169 8.61 13.70 -4.90
CA LEU A 169 8.13 14.29 -3.66
C LEU A 169 8.25 15.82 -3.67
N ALA A 170 9.39 16.35 -4.14
CA ALA A 170 9.66 17.78 -4.20
C ALA A 170 8.73 18.57 -5.16
N THR A 171 8.01 17.89 -6.07
CA THR A 171 7.03 18.57 -6.93
C THR A 171 5.84 19.14 -6.16
N GLY A 172 5.53 18.61 -4.97
CA GLY A 172 4.33 18.94 -4.22
C GLY A 172 3.02 18.49 -4.87
N ALA A 173 3.08 17.75 -5.98
CA ALA A 173 1.92 17.34 -6.77
C ALA A 173 1.20 16.10 -6.23
N PHE A 174 1.85 15.35 -5.36
CA PHE A 174 1.35 14.09 -4.82
C PHE A 174 0.90 14.24 -3.36
N ASP A 175 -0.25 13.67 -3.02
CA ASP A 175 -0.86 13.70 -1.70
C ASP A 175 -0.41 12.53 -0.82
N VAL A 176 -0.01 11.40 -1.45
CA VAL A 176 0.32 10.15 -0.77
C VAL A 176 1.60 9.53 -1.32
N LEU A 177 2.46 9.07 -0.41
CA LEU A 177 3.61 8.20 -0.67
C LEU A 177 3.29 6.78 -0.20
N GLN A 178 3.36 5.79 -1.09
CA GLN A 178 3.38 4.39 -0.70
C GLN A 178 4.80 3.83 -0.80
N ILE A 179 5.36 3.38 0.32
CA ILE A 179 6.78 3.02 0.46
C ILE A 179 6.97 1.65 1.09
N CYS A 180 7.97 0.90 0.64
CA CYS A 180 8.38 -0.31 1.34
C CYS A 180 9.04 0.07 2.67
N HIS A 181 8.38 -0.27 3.79
CA HIS A 181 8.91 -0.07 5.14
C HIS A 181 8.56 -1.27 6.02
N ASN A 182 9.56 -1.91 6.59
CA ASN A 182 9.43 -3.09 7.45
C ASN A 182 10.75 -3.38 8.18
N VAL A 183 10.83 -4.45 8.95
CA VAL A 183 12.01 -4.84 9.74
C VAL A 183 13.31 -5.03 8.93
N ILE A 184 13.22 -5.27 7.61
CA ILE A 184 14.39 -5.35 6.71
C ILE A 184 14.67 -3.98 6.07
N PHE A 185 13.63 -3.30 5.59
CA PHE A 185 13.71 -2.01 4.90
C PHE A 185 13.37 -0.86 5.86
N GLN A 186 14.34 -0.49 6.72
CA GLN A 186 14.18 0.57 7.73
C GLN A 186 14.66 1.94 7.24
N HIS A 187 15.53 1.97 6.25
CA HIS A 187 16.14 3.19 5.72
C HIS A 187 15.18 4.29 5.22
N PRO A 188 13.90 4.04 4.88
CA PRO A 188 12.96 5.13 4.62
C PRO A 188 12.62 5.98 5.84
N TYR A 189 12.88 5.46 7.04
CA TYR A 189 12.63 6.08 8.33
C TYR A 189 13.83 5.86 9.25
N ASP A 190 14.65 6.87 9.43
CA ASP A 190 15.79 6.87 10.37
C ASP A 190 15.52 7.86 11.51
N PRO A 191 14.95 7.42 12.63
CA PRO A 191 14.61 8.30 13.74
C PRO A 191 15.85 8.88 14.43
N SER A 192 17.01 8.19 14.41
CA SER A 192 18.23 8.68 15.03
C SER A 192 18.77 9.96 14.39
N ARG A 193 18.47 10.17 13.11
CA ARG A 193 18.89 11.33 12.32
C ARG A 193 17.74 12.24 11.90
N HIS A 194 16.50 11.88 12.23
CA HIS A 194 15.30 12.50 11.68
C HIS A 194 15.35 12.62 10.15
N ALA A 195 15.74 11.53 9.48
CA ALA A 195 16.00 11.51 8.06
C ALA A 195 15.29 10.34 7.36
N GLY A 196 15.14 10.47 6.06
CA GLY A 196 14.47 9.49 5.21
C GLY A 196 13.19 10.02 4.57
N ILE A 197 12.82 9.42 3.45
CA ILE A 197 11.72 9.91 2.62
C ILE A 197 10.36 9.96 3.36
N ILE A 198 10.19 9.16 4.41
CA ILE A 198 8.99 9.21 5.26
C ILE A 198 8.92 10.52 6.04
N TYR A 199 10.06 11.00 6.59
CA TYR A 199 10.12 12.32 7.23
C TYR A 199 9.86 13.44 6.22
N ASP A 200 10.45 13.35 5.02
CA ASP A 200 10.27 14.35 3.97
C ASP A 200 8.81 14.42 3.50
N ALA A 201 8.14 13.27 3.41
CA ALA A 201 6.70 13.19 3.09
C ALA A 201 5.84 13.78 4.21
N ALA A 202 6.12 13.43 5.47
CA ALA A 202 5.40 13.94 6.63
C ALA A 202 5.56 15.46 6.78
N ALA A 203 6.75 16.02 6.50
CA ALA A 203 7.00 17.45 6.50
C ALA A 203 6.15 18.23 5.47
N GLN A 204 5.69 17.56 4.41
CA GLN A 204 4.76 18.10 3.41
C GLN A 204 3.30 17.74 3.69
N ASP A 205 3.00 17.19 4.85
CA ASP A 205 1.67 16.67 5.22
C ASP A 205 1.13 15.64 4.22
N MET A 206 2.00 14.85 3.60
CA MET A 206 1.58 13.73 2.74
C MET A 206 1.16 12.53 3.59
N GLY A 207 0.13 11.80 3.13
CA GLY A 207 -0.18 10.49 3.68
C GLY A 207 0.93 9.49 3.37
N VAL A 208 1.29 8.63 4.34
CA VAL A 208 2.30 7.60 4.14
C VAL A 208 1.69 6.22 4.32
N VAL A 209 1.80 5.39 3.29
CA VAL A 209 1.31 4.02 3.25
C VAL A 209 2.49 3.06 3.22
N ALA A 210 2.59 2.18 4.22
CA ALA A 210 3.63 1.15 4.23
C ALA A 210 3.18 -0.08 3.45
N MET A 211 3.91 -0.43 2.40
CA MET A 211 3.73 -1.70 1.70
C MET A 211 4.73 -2.75 2.20
N ARG A 212 4.36 -4.04 2.02
CA ARG A 212 5.12 -5.21 2.48
C ARG A 212 5.46 -5.17 3.98
N PRO A 213 4.51 -4.83 4.86
CA PRO A 213 4.80 -4.69 6.29
C PRO A 213 5.38 -5.97 6.91
N MET A 214 4.99 -7.14 6.41
CA MET A 214 5.48 -8.45 6.84
C MET A 214 6.53 -9.04 5.89
N THR A 215 7.30 -8.19 5.18
CA THR A 215 8.41 -8.57 4.30
C THR A 215 8.08 -9.54 3.17
N SER A 216 6.81 -9.71 2.82
CA SER A 216 6.33 -10.80 1.94
C SER A 216 6.79 -12.20 2.41
N GLY A 217 6.92 -12.40 3.72
CA GLY A 217 7.38 -13.65 4.32
C GLY A 217 8.89 -13.93 4.17
N THR A 218 9.67 -13.02 3.57
CA THR A 218 11.10 -13.23 3.34
C THR A 218 11.87 -13.33 4.65
N PHE A 219 11.57 -12.48 5.62
CA PHE A 219 12.22 -12.48 6.93
C PHE A 219 11.97 -13.79 7.68
N GLN A 220 10.72 -14.26 7.70
CA GLN A 220 10.34 -15.51 8.36
C GLN A 220 11.02 -16.72 7.71
N ARG A 221 11.07 -16.77 6.36
CA ARG A 221 11.79 -17.84 5.65
C ARG A 221 13.29 -17.82 5.97
N TRP A 222 13.91 -16.65 6.00
CA TRP A 222 15.31 -16.52 6.38
C TRP A 222 15.56 -16.99 7.81
N LEU A 223 14.74 -16.61 8.78
CA LEU A 223 14.83 -17.10 10.16
C LEU A 223 14.71 -18.62 10.24
N GLY A 224 13.78 -19.23 9.52
CA GLY A 224 13.62 -20.67 9.46
C GLY A 224 14.85 -21.41 8.93
N MET A 225 15.64 -20.76 8.08
CA MET A 225 16.89 -21.33 7.55
C MET A 225 18.07 -21.20 8.51
N VAL A 226 18.16 -20.08 9.26
CA VAL A 226 19.36 -19.78 10.08
C VAL A 226 19.15 -19.98 11.58
N ALA A 227 17.92 -19.91 12.06
CA ALA A 227 17.58 -20.02 13.47
C ALA A 227 16.13 -20.55 13.65
N PRO A 228 15.83 -21.82 13.26
CA PRO A 228 14.47 -22.36 13.28
C PRO A 228 13.83 -22.31 14.66
N GLN A 229 14.60 -22.52 15.74
CA GLN A 229 14.11 -22.42 17.10
C GLN A 229 13.63 -21.00 17.47
N VAL A 230 14.22 -19.96 16.89
CA VAL A 230 13.78 -18.57 17.10
C VAL A 230 12.53 -18.29 16.29
N GLN A 231 12.46 -18.83 15.07
CA GLN A 231 11.29 -18.71 14.22
C GLN A 231 10.05 -19.31 14.88
N GLU A 232 10.17 -20.46 15.55
CA GLU A 232 9.05 -21.13 16.22
C GLU A 232 8.66 -20.48 17.56
N ALA A 233 9.59 -19.77 18.22
CA ALA A 233 9.37 -19.20 19.54
C ALA A 233 8.59 -17.86 19.54
N VAL A 234 8.49 -17.19 18.38
CA VAL A 234 7.92 -15.84 18.26
C VAL A 234 6.83 -15.78 17.18
N ASP A 235 5.73 -15.13 17.50
CA ASP A 235 4.71 -14.78 16.50
C ASP A 235 5.22 -13.63 15.60
N TRP A 236 6.00 -14.01 14.57
CA TRP A 236 6.60 -13.06 13.63
C TRP A 236 5.58 -12.33 12.76
N HIS A 237 4.40 -12.87 12.60
CA HIS A 237 3.30 -12.16 11.95
C HIS A 237 2.93 -10.91 12.75
N ARG A 238 2.66 -11.08 14.05
CA ARG A 238 2.36 -9.96 14.95
C ARG A 238 3.54 -9.03 15.13
N ALA A 239 4.74 -9.56 15.37
CA ALA A 239 5.93 -8.76 15.63
C ALA A 239 6.30 -7.85 14.46
N THR A 240 6.29 -8.37 13.22
CA THR A 240 6.63 -7.56 12.03
C THR A 240 5.57 -6.51 11.71
N LEU A 241 4.30 -6.84 11.92
CA LEU A 241 3.22 -5.86 11.72
C LEU A 241 3.24 -4.79 12.81
N ALA A 242 3.44 -5.18 14.08
CA ALA A 242 3.57 -4.25 15.20
C ALA A 242 4.75 -3.28 15.01
N PHE A 243 5.90 -3.74 14.52
CA PHE A 243 7.03 -2.89 14.18
C PHE A 243 6.63 -1.77 13.21
N VAL A 244 5.96 -2.11 12.12
CA VAL A 244 5.52 -1.11 11.12
C VAL A 244 4.49 -0.14 11.71
N LEU A 245 3.52 -0.65 12.44
CA LEU A 245 2.48 0.17 13.08
C LEU A 245 3.00 1.03 14.24
N SER A 246 4.21 0.77 14.72
CA SER A 246 4.90 1.60 15.72
C SER A 246 5.40 2.92 15.15
N ASN A 247 5.50 3.03 13.82
CA ASN A 247 5.91 4.29 13.19
C ASN A 247 4.76 5.31 13.23
N PRO A 248 4.93 6.44 13.94
CA PRO A 248 3.86 7.43 14.11
C PRO A 248 3.56 8.24 12.84
N LEU A 249 4.47 8.24 11.86
CA LEU A 249 4.32 8.97 10.59
C LEU A 249 3.57 8.16 9.52
N LEU A 250 3.26 6.88 9.79
CA LEU A 250 2.49 6.06 8.86
C LEU A 250 0.99 6.25 9.07
N SER A 251 0.26 6.38 7.96
CA SER A 251 -1.21 6.39 7.95
C SER A 251 -1.78 4.97 7.88
N VAL A 252 -1.21 4.11 7.03
CA VAL A 252 -1.72 2.77 6.73
C VAL A 252 -0.57 1.78 6.56
N ALA A 253 -0.73 0.56 7.07
CA ALA A 253 0.07 -0.61 6.69
C ALA A 253 -0.79 -1.55 5.83
N ILE A 254 -0.47 -1.72 4.53
CA ILE A 254 -1.23 -2.60 3.65
C ILE A 254 -0.75 -4.04 3.77
N ALA A 255 -1.59 -4.87 4.40
CA ALA A 255 -1.36 -6.29 4.57
C ALA A 255 -2.07 -7.10 3.47
N GLY A 256 -1.39 -8.09 2.90
CA GLY A 256 -1.99 -9.01 1.94
C GLY A 256 -3.02 -9.92 2.63
N MET A 257 -4.18 -10.11 1.99
CA MET A 257 -5.27 -10.93 2.54
C MET A 257 -5.99 -11.67 1.41
N ARG A 258 -6.18 -12.98 1.57
CA ARG A 258 -6.94 -13.84 0.65
C ARG A 258 -8.05 -14.61 1.32
N THR A 259 -8.07 -14.60 2.67
CA THR A 259 -9.10 -15.30 3.44
C THR A 259 -9.63 -14.45 4.59
N PRO A 260 -10.87 -14.68 5.06
CA PRO A 260 -11.42 -14.03 6.25
C PRO A 260 -10.56 -14.21 7.51
N GLU A 261 -9.90 -15.36 7.65
CA GLU A 261 -9.02 -15.65 8.80
C GLU A 261 -7.77 -14.77 8.78
N GLU A 262 -7.20 -14.49 7.58
CA GLU A 262 -6.08 -13.56 7.44
C GLU A 262 -6.50 -12.12 7.80
N VAL A 263 -7.74 -11.72 7.51
CA VAL A 263 -8.29 -10.43 7.97
C VAL A 263 -8.31 -10.38 9.49
N ASP A 264 -8.88 -11.40 10.14
CA ASP A 264 -9.00 -11.44 11.60
C ASP A 264 -7.61 -11.47 12.27
N ALA A 265 -6.66 -12.22 11.72
CA ALA A 265 -5.30 -12.30 12.24
C ALA A 265 -4.56 -10.95 12.13
N ASN A 266 -4.67 -10.25 11.00
CA ASN A 266 -4.07 -8.92 10.82
C ASN A 266 -4.66 -7.89 11.77
N ILE A 267 -5.98 -7.91 11.97
CA ILE A 267 -6.65 -7.00 12.92
C ILE A 267 -6.23 -7.32 14.36
N ALA A 268 -6.19 -8.60 14.75
CA ALA A 268 -5.75 -8.99 16.09
C ALA A 268 -4.29 -8.55 16.35
N ALA A 269 -3.41 -8.64 15.34
CA ALA A 269 -2.04 -8.15 15.44
C ALA A 269 -1.98 -6.62 15.59
N ALA A 270 -2.84 -5.87 14.90
CA ALA A 270 -2.90 -4.42 15.00
C ALA A 270 -3.46 -3.95 16.36
N GLU A 271 -4.43 -4.65 16.89
CA GLU A 271 -5.06 -4.35 18.19
C GLU A 271 -4.16 -4.71 19.40
N ASP A 272 -3.14 -5.53 19.21
CA ASP A 272 -2.16 -5.86 20.25
C ASP A 272 -1.14 -4.72 20.44
N ARG A 273 -1.54 -3.75 21.26
CA ARG A 273 -0.72 -2.56 21.55
C ARG A 273 0.55 -2.86 22.34
N LEU A 274 0.59 -3.97 23.06
CA LEU A 274 1.75 -4.35 23.88
C LEU A 274 2.95 -4.78 23.03
N MET A 275 2.70 -5.17 21.79
CA MET A 275 3.76 -5.51 20.83
C MET A 275 4.37 -4.29 20.15
N ARG A 276 3.80 -3.10 20.29
CA ARG A 276 4.36 -1.89 19.69
C ARG A 276 5.59 -1.43 20.46
N VAL A 277 6.56 -0.92 19.72
CA VAL A 277 7.85 -0.48 20.24
C VAL A 277 8.03 1.01 20.03
N ASP A 278 8.80 1.64 20.88
CA ASP A 278 9.32 2.99 20.64
C ASP A 278 10.49 2.89 19.65
N LEU A 279 10.26 3.32 18.41
CA LEU A 279 11.29 3.24 17.36
C LEU A 279 12.43 4.22 17.61
N ASP A 280 12.18 5.36 18.24
CA ASP A 280 13.21 6.33 18.59
C ASP A 280 14.14 5.71 19.65
N LEU A 281 13.57 5.08 20.66
CA LEU A 281 14.33 4.37 21.69
C LEU A 281 15.09 3.17 21.11
N LEU A 282 14.49 2.46 20.14
CA LEU A 282 15.16 1.32 19.47
C LEU A 282 16.44 1.75 18.77
N HIS A 283 16.46 2.94 18.15
CA HIS A 283 17.58 3.44 17.35
C HIS A 283 18.60 4.25 18.15
N THR A 284 18.22 4.88 19.26
CA THR A 284 19.15 5.72 20.07
C THR A 284 20.32 4.98 20.69
N ARG A 285 20.28 3.64 20.76
CA ARG A 285 21.36 2.83 21.36
C ARG A 285 22.52 2.56 20.41
N TYR A 286 22.44 3.02 19.17
CA TYR A 286 23.45 2.77 18.13
C TYR A 286 24.15 4.04 17.65
N VAL A 287 23.95 5.16 18.35
CA VAL A 287 24.58 6.46 18.05
C VAL A 287 25.64 6.79 19.09
#